data_d4d76709817587ea71169cbf52eb3709
#
_entry.id   d4d76709817587ea71169cbf52eb3709
#
_cell.length_a   1.000
_cell.length_b   1.000
_cell.length_c   1.000
_cell.angle_alpha   90.00
_cell.angle_beta   90.00
_cell.angle_gamma   90.00
#
_symmetry.space_group_name_H-M   'P 1'
#
loop_
_entity.id
_entity.type
_entity.pdbx_description
1 polymer ?
#
loop_
_entity_poly.entity_id
_entity_poly.type
_entity_poly.pdbx_seq_one_letter_code
_entity_poly.pdbx_strand_id
1 'polypeptide(L)'
;MQDKWDKRFTRVAQEISAWSKDPSKQIGAVAVNDDRRILATGYNGFPKGIEDIPERYEDRSIKYDLVVHAEMNCIYNATFNGISLKDATLYVFGLPVCHDCAKGIIQVGINKIVMSMDDIPQKWLDSFEKSRRMFDEANVDVHFLNGTNH
;
A
#
# COMPACT_ATOMS: atom_id res chain seq x y z
N MET A 1 -17.47 -8.64 -12.83
CA MET A 1 -16.85 -7.52 -13.55
C MET A 1 -15.84 -6.78 -12.70
N GLN A 2 -16.19 -6.44 -11.49
CA GLN A 2 -15.26 -5.80 -10.57
C GLN A 2 -14.04 -6.68 -10.29
N ASP A 3 -14.26 -7.99 -10.16
CA ASP A 3 -13.17 -8.93 -9.93
C ASP A 3 -12.08 -8.89 -11.00
N LYS A 4 -12.47 -8.74 -12.26
CA LYS A 4 -11.52 -8.62 -13.36
C LYS A 4 -10.62 -7.38 -13.20
N TRP A 5 -11.21 -6.25 -12.81
CA TRP A 5 -10.46 -5.03 -12.61
C TRP A 5 -9.61 -5.07 -11.35
N ASP A 6 -10.12 -5.70 -10.29
CA ASP A 6 -9.35 -5.89 -9.08
C ASP A 6 -8.08 -6.70 -9.37
N LYS A 7 -8.20 -7.74 -10.19
CA LYS A 7 -7.03 -8.54 -10.60
C LYS A 7 -6.05 -7.73 -11.43
N ARG A 8 -6.55 -6.93 -12.36
CA ARG A 8 -5.68 -6.09 -13.20
C ARG A 8 -4.89 -5.07 -12.40
N PHE A 9 -5.57 -4.34 -11.54
CA PHE A 9 -4.90 -3.31 -10.73
C PHE A 9 -3.99 -3.92 -9.66
N THR A 10 -4.34 -5.11 -9.17
CA THR A 10 -3.45 -5.84 -8.28
C THR A 10 -2.14 -6.21 -8.98
N ARG A 11 -2.20 -6.58 -10.26
CA ARG A 11 -0.97 -6.84 -11.03
C ARG A 11 -0.14 -5.57 -11.21
N VAL A 12 -0.78 -4.42 -11.36
CA VAL A 12 -0.04 -3.16 -11.41
C VAL A 12 0.66 -2.91 -10.08
N ALA A 13 -0.04 -3.13 -8.97
CA ALA A 13 0.57 -2.98 -7.64
C ALA A 13 1.75 -3.96 -7.47
N GLN A 14 1.63 -5.17 -7.98
CA GLN A 14 2.70 -6.15 -7.96
C GLN A 14 3.92 -5.68 -8.75
N GLU A 15 3.71 -5.14 -9.95
CA GLU A 15 4.81 -4.58 -10.74
C GLU A 15 5.50 -3.43 -9.99
N ILE A 16 4.72 -2.54 -9.41
CA ILE A 16 5.26 -1.41 -8.64
C ILE A 16 6.06 -1.92 -7.43
N SER A 17 5.61 -2.98 -6.79
CA SER A 17 6.31 -3.55 -5.65
C SER A 17 7.74 -3.98 -6.01
N ALA A 18 7.93 -4.48 -7.22
CA ALA A 18 9.24 -4.93 -7.70
C ALA A 18 10.25 -3.78 -7.83
N TRP A 19 9.80 -2.54 -7.81
CA TRP A 19 10.69 -1.37 -7.88
C TRP A 19 11.31 -1.03 -6.53
N SER A 20 10.79 -1.61 -5.44
CA SER A 20 11.35 -1.38 -4.11
C SER A 20 12.74 -2.00 -3.99
N LYS A 21 13.66 -1.28 -3.36
CA LYS A 21 15.02 -1.76 -3.08
C LYS A 21 15.11 -2.53 -1.76
N ASP A 22 14.01 -2.64 -1.03
CA ASP A 22 14.00 -3.33 0.26
C ASP A 22 14.28 -4.82 0.07
N PRO A 23 15.36 -5.34 0.65
CA PRO A 23 15.71 -6.75 0.48
C PRO A 23 14.82 -7.72 1.26
N SER A 24 14.08 -7.21 2.26
CA SER A 24 13.22 -8.05 3.10
C SER A 24 11.84 -8.24 2.51
N LYS A 25 11.19 -7.15 2.08
CA LYS A 25 9.82 -7.22 1.59
C LYS A 25 9.55 -6.06 0.65
N GLN A 26 9.08 -6.38 -0.55
CA GLN A 26 8.72 -5.39 -1.56
C GLN A 26 7.21 -5.24 -1.58
N ILE A 27 6.72 -4.02 -1.40
CA ILE A 27 5.30 -3.72 -1.34
C ILE A 27 4.97 -2.64 -2.37
N GLY A 28 3.83 -2.80 -3.04
CA GLY A 28 3.35 -1.82 -4.01
C GLY A 28 1.93 -1.42 -3.72
N ALA A 29 1.59 -0.18 -4.06
CA ALA A 29 0.25 0.37 -3.89
C ALA A 29 -0.14 1.18 -5.11
N VAL A 30 -1.41 1.06 -5.51
CA VAL A 30 -1.98 1.78 -6.66
C VAL A 30 -3.35 2.31 -6.26
N ALA A 31 -3.56 3.61 -6.42
CA ALA A 31 -4.85 4.25 -6.17
C ALA A 31 -5.58 4.46 -7.49
N VAL A 32 -6.86 4.09 -7.53
CA VAL A 32 -7.67 4.10 -8.75
C VAL A 32 -9.02 4.74 -8.44
N ASN A 33 -9.52 5.58 -9.35
CA ASN A 33 -10.85 6.18 -9.15
C ASN A 33 -11.97 5.31 -9.76
N ASP A 34 -13.21 5.76 -9.62
CA ASP A 34 -14.38 5.03 -10.13
C ASP A 34 -14.36 4.87 -11.65
N ASP A 35 -13.69 5.75 -12.35
CA ASP A 35 -13.53 5.66 -13.81
C ASP A 35 -12.41 4.72 -14.22
N ARG A 36 -11.82 3.99 -13.28
CA ARG A 36 -10.73 3.05 -13.52
C ARG A 36 -9.46 3.74 -14.02
N ARG A 37 -9.24 4.98 -13.58
CA ARG A 37 -8.02 5.72 -13.89
C ARG A 37 -7.05 5.59 -12.72
N ILE A 38 -5.81 5.30 -13.02
CA ILE A 38 -4.76 5.25 -11.99
C ILE A 38 -4.44 6.68 -11.58
N LEU A 39 -4.60 6.97 -10.31
CA LEU A 39 -4.37 8.31 -9.75
C LEU A 39 -2.96 8.47 -9.22
N ALA A 40 -2.41 7.43 -8.62
CA ALA A 40 -1.07 7.46 -8.04
C ALA A 40 -0.59 6.04 -7.79
N THR A 41 0.72 5.89 -7.67
CA THR A 41 1.36 4.64 -7.28
C THR A 41 2.38 4.92 -6.19
N GLY A 42 2.78 3.86 -5.48
CA GLY A 42 3.83 3.98 -4.48
C GLY A 42 4.42 2.61 -4.15
N TYR A 43 5.69 2.59 -3.80
CA TYR A 43 6.36 1.40 -3.29
C TYR A 43 7.14 1.80 -2.03
N ASN A 44 7.47 0.82 -1.20
CA ASN A 44 8.16 1.12 0.04
C ASN A 44 9.62 1.49 -0.23
N GLY A 45 10.07 2.57 0.40
CA GLY A 45 11.43 3.06 0.22
C GLY A 45 11.67 4.30 1.06
N PHE A 46 12.89 4.81 0.98
CA PHE A 46 13.29 6.00 1.73
C PHE A 46 12.78 7.27 1.03
N PRO A 47 12.62 8.37 1.76
CA PRO A 47 12.19 9.63 1.17
C PRO A 47 13.15 10.09 0.07
N LYS A 48 12.61 10.83 -0.89
CA LYS A 48 13.38 11.38 -1.99
C LYS A 48 14.52 12.25 -1.45
N GLY A 49 15.72 12.04 -1.97
CA GLY A 49 16.90 12.78 -1.52
C GLY A 49 17.65 12.13 -0.35
N ILE A 50 17.06 11.11 0.26
CA ILE A 50 17.73 10.34 1.30
C ILE A 50 18.44 9.17 0.63
N GLU A 51 19.71 8.99 0.96
CA GLU A 51 20.54 7.95 0.34
C GLU A 51 20.02 6.55 0.70
N ASP A 52 19.68 5.76 -0.30
CA ASP A 52 19.04 4.44 -0.11
C ASP A 52 20.01 3.27 -0.38
N ILE A 53 21.19 3.36 0.19
CA ILE A 53 22.22 2.32 0.04
C ILE A 53 21.83 1.04 0.80
N PRO A 54 22.33 -0.13 0.33
CA PRO A 54 22.01 -1.42 0.96
C PRO A 54 22.28 -1.49 2.45
N GLU A 55 23.37 -0.87 2.92
CA GLU A 55 23.75 -0.88 4.32
C GLU A 55 22.66 -0.31 5.23
N ARG A 56 21.93 0.69 4.75
CA ARG A 56 20.83 1.29 5.52
C ARG A 56 19.60 0.37 5.60
N TYR A 57 19.36 -0.42 4.56
CA TYR A 57 18.29 -1.41 4.59
C TYR A 57 18.63 -2.61 5.46
N GLU A 58 19.91 -2.97 5.55
CA GLU A 58 20.36 -4.11 6.34
C GLU A 58 20.30 -3.82 7.84
N ASP A 59 20.50 -2.56 8.23
CA ASP A 59 20.39 -2.14 9.64
C ASP A 59 18.91 -1.82 9.93
N ARG A 60 18.24 -2.69 10.66
CA ARG A 60 16.81 -2.55 10.93
C ARG A 60 16.47 -1.24 11.62
N SER A 61 17.31 -0.78 12.53
CA SER A 61 17.06 0.48 13.23
C SER A 61 17.04 1.66 12.27
N ILE A 62 18.04 1.72 11.38
CA ILE A 62 18.12 2.78 10.37
C ILE A 62 16.98 2.65 9.38
N LYS A 63 16.71 1.44 8.91
CA LYS A 63 15.62 1.21 7.95
C LYS A 63 14.28 1.69 8.51
N TYR A 64 13.95 1.34 9.74
CA TYR A 64 12.67 1.72 10.32
C TYR A 64 12.56 3.22 10.58
N ASP A 65 13.69 3.90 10.78
CA ASP A 65 13.69 5.35 10.91
C ASP A 65 13.40 6.06 9.59
N LEU A 66 13.83 5.48 8.46
CA LEU A 66 13.82 6.15 7.17
C LEU A 66 12.73 5.66 6.21
N VAL A 67 12.23 4.43 6.36
CA VAL A 67 11.34 3.86 5.37
C VAL A 67 9.97 4.51 5.38
N VAL A 68 9.45 4.79 4.18
CA VAL A 68 8.06 5.20 3.97
C VAL A 68 7.36 4.00 3.35
N HIS A 69 6.24 3.60 3.92
CA HIS A 69 5.47 2.46 3.41
C HIS A 69 4.86 2.78 2.04
N ALA A 70 4.61 1.74 1.26
CA ALA A 70 4.08 1.90 -0.09
C ALA A 70 2.78 2.68 -0.13
N GLU A 71 1.88 2.42 0.82
CA GLU A 71 0.59 3.09 0.88
C GLU A 71 0.76 4.59 1.10
N MET A 72 1.65 4.96 2.03
CA MET A 72 1.91 6.38 2.28
C MET A 72 2.64 7.04 1.12
N ASN A 73 3.55 6.33 0.45
CA ASN A 73 4.19 6.87 -0.75
C ASN A 73 3.18 7.12 -1.87
N CYS A 74 2.20 6.24 -2.00
CA CYS A 74 1.11 6.45 -2.95
C CYS A 74 0.34 7.73 -2.63
N ILE A 75 0.01 7.94 -1.36
CA ILE A 75 -0.69 9.15 -0.91
C ILE A 75 0.16 10.39 -1.15
N TYR A 76 1.45 10.34 -0.80
CA TYR A 76 2.34 11.48 -1.00
C TYR A 76 2.54 11.81 -2.48
N ASN A 77 2.63 10.79 -3.35
CA ASN A 77 2.75 11.02 -4.78
C ASN A 77 1.48 11.69 -5.34
N ALA A 78 0.31 11.28 -4.88
CA ALA A 78 -0.93 11.95 -5.25
C ALA A 78 -0.93 13.41 -4.79
N THR A 79 -0.53 13.65 -3.56
CA THR A 79 -0.44 15.01 -2.99
C THR A 79 0.55 15.87 -3.79
N PHE A 80 1.71 15.31 -4.10
CA PHE A 80 2.72 16.03 -4.89
C PHE A 80 2.16 16.49 -6.22
N ASN A 81 1.33 15.67 -6.85
CA ASN A 81 0.73 15.98 -8.15
C ASN A 81 -0.59 16.74 -8.06
N GLY A 82 -1.03 17.08 -6.86
CA GLY A 82 -2.29 17.80 -6.66
C GLY A 82 -3.53 16.98 -6.98
N ILE A 83 -3.45 15.67 -6.79
CA ILE A 83 -4.55 14.75 -7.12
C ILE A 83 -5.25 14.30 -5.83
N SER A 84 -6.58 14.45 -5.79
CA SER A 84 -7.38 13.97 -4.67
C SER A 84 -7.57 12.45 -4.77
N LEU A 85 -7.47 11.79 -3.63
CA LEU A 85 -7.78 10.36 -3.52
C LEU A 85 -9.15 10.10 -2.91
N LYS A 86 -9.97 11.13 -2.81
CA LYS A 86 -11.33 10.97 -2.28
C LYS A 86 -12.10 9.94 -3.09
N ASP A 87 -12.72 8.99 -2.39
CA ASP A 87 -13.53 7.91 -2.97
C ASP A 87 -12.73 6.94 -3.86
N ALA A 88 -11.41 6.96 -3.77
CA ALA A 88 -10.57 6.05 -4.54
C ALA A 88 -10.57 4.65 -3.93
N THR A 89 -10.16 3.68 -4.74
CA THR A 89 -9.83 2.33 -4.32
C THR A 89 -8.30 2.21 -4.27
N LEU A 90 -7.77 1.65 -3.18
CA LEU A 90 -6.34 1.40 -3.03
C LEU A 90 -6.06 -0.09 -3.18
N TYR A 91 -5.20 -0.44 -4.12
CA TYR A 91 -4.73 -1.81 -4.31
C TYR A 91 -3.35 -1.94 -3.70
N VAL A 92 -3.17 -2.92 -2.83
CA VAL A 92 -1.90 -3.13 -2.11
C VAL A 92 -1.43 -4.57 -2.33
N PHE A 93 -0.17 -4.69 -2.73
CA PHE A 93 0.46 -5.99 -2.94
C PHE A 93 1.66 -6.13 -2.01
N GLY A 94 1.71 -7.25 -1.28
CA GLY A 94 2.88 -7.67 -0.50
C GLY A 94 2.64 -7.91 0.98
N LEU A 95 2.10 -6.93 1.68
CA LEU A 95 1.76 -7.03 3.10
C LEU A 95 0.43 -6.34 3.36
N PRO A 96 -0.28 -6.74 4.42
CA PRO A 96 -1.50 -6.02 4.80
C PRO A 96 -1.17 -4.63 5.30
N VAL A 97 -2.15 -3.73 5.20
CA VAL A 97 -2.00 -2.34 5.63
C VAL A 97 -1.77 -2.27 7.14
N CYS A 98 -0.69 -1.63 7.56
CA CYS A 98 -0.43 -1.44 8.98
C CYS A 98 -1.33 -0.33 9.57
N HIS A 99 -1.45 -0.31 10.89
CA HIS A 99 -2.38 0.62 11.53
C HIS A 99 -1.98 2.09 11.37
N ASP A 100 -0.71 2.39 11.20
CA ASP A 100 -0.28 3.77 10.93
C ASP A 100 -0.72 4.23 9.54
N CYS A 101 -0.55 3.37 8.53
CA CYS A 101 -0.99 3.68 7.17
C CYS A 101 -2.51 3.76 7.07
N ALA A 102 -3.22 2.94 7.85
CA ALA A 102 -4.69 2.95 7.86
C ALA A 102 -5.24 4.33 8.18
N LYS A 103 -4.62 5.03 9.13
CA LYS A 103 -5.05 6.38 9.49
C LYS A 103 -4.96 7.35 8.32
N GLY A 104 -3.83 7.33 7.61
CA GLY A 104 -3.65 8.18 6.43
C GLY A 104 -4.62 7.84 5.31
N ILE A 105 -4.85 6.56 5.08
CA ILE A 105 -5.77 6.09 4.05
C ILE A 105 -7.18 6.62 4.32
N ILE A 106 -7.63 6.54 5.56
CA ILE A 106 -8.95 7.05 5.96
C ILE A 106 -9.02 8.56 5.76
N GLN A 107 -7.99 9.28 6.19
CA GLN A 107 -7.99 10.75 6.17
C GLN A 107 -8.01 11.33 4.75
N VAL A 108 -7.45 10.64 3.77
CA VAL A 108 -7.49 11.14 2.39
C VAL A 108 -8.75 10.72 1.63
N GLY A 109 -9.64 9.97 2.28
CA GLY A 109 -10.94 9.64 1.71
C GLY A 109 -11.00 8.39 0.85
N ILE A 110 -9.97 7.55 0.88
CA ILE A 110 -10.04 6.24 0.22
C ILE A 110 -11.12 5.42 0.91
N ASN A 111 -12.04 4.83 0.12
CA ASN A 111 -13.19 4.12 0.70
C ASN A 111 -13.20 2.62 0.41
N LYS A 112 -12.22 2.12 -0.32
CA LYS A 112 -12.11 0.69 -0.59
C LYS A 112 -10.65 0.31 -0.69
N ILE A 113 -10.29 -0.85 -0.12
CA ILE A 113 -8.94 -1.39 -0.19
C ILE A 113 -9.02 -2.83 -0.67
N VAL A 114 -8.17 -3.17 -1.62
CA VAL A 114 -8.01 -4.54 -2.11
C VAL A 114 -6.57 -4.94 -1.87
N MET A 115 -6.37 -5.98 -1.07
CA MET A 115 -5.04 -6.44 -0.68
C MET A 115 -4.76 -7.81 -1.25
N SER A 116 -3.51 -8.03 -1.64
CA SER A 116 -3.06 -9.32 -2.14
C SER A 116 -1.68 -9.62 -1.58
N MET A 117 -1.53 -10.82 -1.00
CA MET A 117 -0.26 -11.30 -0.48
C MET A 117 -0.37 -12.81 -0.32
N ASP A 118 0.78 -13.49 -0.29
CA ASP A 118 0.77 -14.94 -0.14
C ASP A 118 0.43 -15.34 1.29
N ASP A 119 1.15 -14.78 2.26
CA ASP A 119 0.93 -15.05 3.67
C ASP A 119 1.07 -13.77 4.47
N ILE A 120 0.33 -13.68 5.58
CA ILE A 120 0.48 -12.59 6.53
C ILE A 120 1.47 -13.06 7.60
N PRO A 121 2.68 -12.45 7.68
CA PRO A 121 3.60 -12.81 8.76
C PRO A 121 2.98 -12.56 10.11
N GLN A 122 3.22 -13.46 11.06
CA GLN A 122 2.62 -13.41 12.39
C GLN A 122 2.82 -12.04 13.05
N LYS A 123 3.98 -11.44 12.88
CA LYS A 123 4.30 -10.14 13.50
C LYS A 123 3.43 -9.00 13.00
N TRP A 124 2.78 -9.15 11.85
CA TRP A 124 1.92 -8.11 11.27
C TRP A 124 0.44 -8.29 11.59
N LEU A 125 0.05 -9.43 12.17
CA LEU A 125 -1.37 -9.73 12.41
C LEU A 125 -2.01 -8.74 13.39
N ASP A 126 -1.31 -8.37 14.46
CA ASP A 126 -1.85 -7.44 15.44
C ASP A 126 -2.08 -6.05 14.84
N SER A 127 -1.10 -5.56 14.09
CA SER A 127 -1.25 -4.26 13.40
C SER A 127 -2.38 -4.28 12.40
N PHE A 128 -2.49 -5.36 11.63
CA PHE A 128 -3.56 -5.49 10.65
C PHE A 128 -4.94 -5.55 11.31
N GLU A 129 -5.07 -6.22 12.45
CA GLU A 129 -6.34 -6.28 13.15
C GLU A 129 -6.77 -4.88 13.62
N LYS A 130 -5.83 -4.07 14.05
CA LYS A 130 -6.11 -2.66 14.39
C LYS A 130 -6.57 -1.88 13.16
N SER A 131 -5.91 -2.10 12.02
CA SER A 131 -6.30 -1.46 10.75
C SER A 131 -7.73 -1.85 10.38
N ARG A 132 -8.03 -3.14 10.44
CA ARG A 132 -9.34 -3.66 10.07
C ARG A 132 -10.45 -3.05 10.90
N ARG A 133 -10.23 -2.89 12.20
CA ARG A 133 -11.20 -2.26 13.09
C ARG A 133 -11.44 -0.79 12.72
N MET A 134 -10.37 -0.06 12.41
CA MET A 134 -10.50 1.34 11.98
C MET A 134 -11.25 1.44 10.66
N PHE A 135 -10.94 0.57 9.70
CA PHE A 135 -11.62 0.58 8.41
C PHE A 135 -13.10 0.25 8.56
N ASP A 136 -13.43 -0.71 9.42
CA ASP A 136 -14.82 -1.07 9.71
C ASP A 136 -15.58 0.14 10.26
N GLU A 137 -15.02 0.79 11.24
CA GLU A 137 -15.66 1.94 11.89
C GLU A 137 -15.78 3.13 10.95
N ALA A 138 -14.83 3.31 10.04
CA ALA A 138 -14.82 4.42 9.07
C ALA A 138 -15.57 4.09 7.77
N ASN A 139 -16.20 2.92 7.68
CA ASN A 139 -16.90 2.45 6.48
C ASN A 139 -16.00 2.33 5.25
N VAL A 140 -14.78 1.86 5.44
CA VAL A 140 -13.88 1.53 4.33
C VAL A 140 -14.00 0.03 4.06
N ASP A 141 -14.35 -0.33 2.83
CA ASP A 141 -14.47 -1.73 2.43
C ASP A 141 -13.08 -2.36 2.29
N VAL A 142 -12.90 -3.55 2.82
CA VAL A 142 -11.62 -4.27 2.75
C VAL A 142 -11.86 -5.62 2.07
N HIS A 143 -11.09 -5.89 1.02
CA HIS A 143 -11.17 -7.13 0.26
C HIS A 143 -9.80 -7.76 0.13
N PHE A 144 -9.77 -9.09 0.12
CA PHE A 144 -8.54 -9.85 -0.15
C PHE A 144 -8.70 -10.61 -1.45
N LEU A 145 -7.66 -10.59 -2.28
CA LEU A 145 -7.52 -11.48 -3.42
C LEU A 145 -6.50 -12.55 -3.08
N ASN A 146 -6.67 -13.76 -3.65
CA ASN A 146 -5.71 -14.82 -3.48
C ASN A 146 -4.37 -14.42 -4.09
N GLY A 147 -3.29 -14.50 -3.30
CA GLY A 147 -2.00 -13.94 -3.66
C GLY A 147 -1.41 -14.48 -4.95
N THR A 148 -1.64 -15.74 -5.28
CA THR A 148 -0.96 -16.39 -6.40
C THR A 148 -1.80 -16.49 -7.66
N ASN A 149 -3.03 -16.02 -7.66
CA ASN A 149 -3.99 -16.28 -8.74
C ASN A 149 -4.35 -15.03 -9.54
N HIS A 150 -3.43 -14.13 -9.63
CA HIS A 150 -3.74 -12.93 -10.40
C HIS A 150 -3.25 -13.05 -11.82
#